data_d0cc11211ef5d95bfc19f42f7f23835c
#
_entry.id   d0cc11211ef5d95bfc19f42f7f23835c
#
_cell.length_a   1.000
_cell.length_b   1.000
_cell.length_c   1.000
_cell.angle_alpha   90.00
_cell.angle_beta   90.00
_cell.angle_gamma   90.00
#
_symmetry.space_group_name_H-M   'P 1'
#
loop_
_entity.id
_entity.type
_entity.pdbx_description
1 polymer ?
#
loop_
_entity_poly.entity_id
_entity_poly.type
_entity_poly.pdbx_seq_one_letter_code
_entity_poly.pdbx_strand_id
1 'polypeptide(L)'
;MTLRAGEAPVTCNRMKQELRNLVDRKKLLERMQTDGEDRTTVSFYCYARIANPRFFRDYLFIHWESFGVLGRIYLAYEGINAQMSVPTDRFDEFKAHLYSILFLDNVRLNVAVDDGNSFFRLTIKVREKIVADGLEDDTFDVRDSGVHLDAKGFNELTSKEDTILIDMRNHYESEVGKFKGAITPDSDTFRDEIVIVEELLKGKEDQNIVMYCTGGIRCEKASAWLKHKGFPRVHQLEGGIIEY
;
A
#
# COMPACT_ATOMS: atom_id res chain seq x y z
N MET A 1 -14.06 -23.90 -60.18
CA MET A 1 -13.89 -22.77 -59.23
C MET A 1 -13.80 -23.38 -57.86
N THR A 2 -12.56 -23.63 -57.42
CA THR A 2 -12.24 -24.47 -56.26
C THR A 2 -11.97 -23.57 -55.07
N LEU A 3 -12.85 -23.62 -54.06
CA LEU A 3 -12.63 -22.95 -52.77
C LEU A 3 -11.58 -23.73 -51.97
N ARG A 4 -10.49 -23.08 -51.63
CA ARG A 4 -9.48 -23.59 -50.70
C ARG A 4 -10.02 -23.48 -49.27
N ALA A 5 -10.17 -24.62 -48.62
CA ALA A 5 -10.37 -24.72 -47.19
C ALA A 5 -9.01 -24.56 -46.47
N GLY A 6 -9.06 -23.94 -45.32
CA GLY A 6 -8.07 -24.19 -44.24
C GLY A 6 -7.17 -23.04 -43.82
N GLU A 7 -7.71 -22.07 -43.15
CA GLU A 7 -6.93 -21.43 -42.08
C GLU A 7 -7.51 -21.88 -40.74
N ALA A 8 -6.71 -22.65 -40.01
CA ALA A 8 -7.04 -23.08 -38.66
C ALA A 8 -7.15 -21.85 -37.74
N PRO A 9 -8.11 -21.84 -36.83
CA PRO A 9 -8.21 -20.72 -35.88
C PRO A 9 -6.93 -20.64 -35.05
N VAL A 10 -6.32 -19.45 -35.04
CA VAL A 10 -5.24 -19.11 -34.14
C VAL A 10 -5.76 -19.31 -32.71
N THR A 11 -5.45 -20.47 -32.16
CA THR A 11 -5.83 -20.82 -30.79
C THR A 11 -5.12 -19.86 -29.85
N CYS A 12 -5.92 -19.04 -29.20
CA CYS A 12 -5.55 -18.15 -28.09
C CYS A 12 -5.11 -18.95 -26.85
N ASN A 13 -4.07 -19.77 -27.01
CA ASN A 13 -3.55 -20.64 -25.95
C ASN A 13 -2.33 -20.04 -25.23
N ARG A 14 -1.99 -18.77 -25.51
CA ARG A 14 -0.86 -18.05 -24.88
C ARG A 14 -1.21 -17.32 -23.57
N MET A 15 -2.47 -17.29 -23.15
CA MET A 15 -2.91 -16.55 -21.96
C MET A 15 -3.06 -17.35 -20.68
N LYS A 16 -2.48 -18.54 -20.57
CA LYS A 16 -2.51 -19.36 -19.33
C LYS A 16 -1.22 -19.40 -18.54
N GLN A 17 -0.14 -18.80 -19.03
CA GLN A 17 1.10 -18.71 -18.25
C GLN A 17 1.00 -17.45 -17.40
N GLU A 18 0.91 -17.63 -16.07
CA GLU A 18 1.04 -16.48 -15.15
C GLU A 18 2.34 -15.73 -15.44
N LEU A 19 2.21 -14.45 -15.76
CA LEU A 19 3.36 -13.56 -15.95
C LEU A 19 4.13 -13.50 -14.63
N ARG A 20 5.34 -14.06 -14.61
CA ARG A 20 6.20 -14.10 -13.41
C ARG A 20 7.65 -14.10 -13.83
N ASN A 21 8.49 -13.54 -12.98
CA ASN A 21 9.93 -13.65 -13.18
C ASN A 21 10.36 -15.13 -13.00
N LEU A 22 10.89 -15.74 -14.06
CA LEU A 22 11.36 -17.12 -14.09
C LEU A 22 12.87 -17.25 -13.82
N VAL A 23 13.58 -16.12 -13.64
CA VAL A 23 15.02 -16.13 -13.39
C VAL A 23 15.28 -16.61 -11.95
N ASP A 24 16.28 -17.48 -11.81
CA ASP A 24 16.71 -17.99 -10.53
C ASP A 24 17.15 -16.86 -9.58
N ARG A 25 16.80 -16.99 -8.29
CA ARG A 25 17.09 -15.97 -7.27
C ARG A 25 18.58 -15.63 -7.19
N LYS A 26 19.46 -16.64 -7.31
CA LYS A 26 20.90 -16.44 -7.21
C LYS A 26 21.42 -15.56 -8.34
N LYS A 27 20.97 -15.84 -9.57
CA LYS A 27 21.33 -15.01 -10.75
C LYS A 27 20.80 -13.57 -10.66
N LEU A 28 19.63 -13.37 -10.04
CA LEU A 28 19.09 -12.03 -9.84
C LEU A 28 19.90 -11.23 -8.82
N LEU A 29 20.32 -11.88 -7.73
CA LEU A 29 21.20 -11.26 -6.73
C LEU A 29 22.58 -10.94 -7.29
N GLU A 30 23.17 -11.86 -8.09
CA GLU A 30 24.43 -11.64 -8.77
C GLU A 30 24.37 -10.43 -9.73
N ARG A 31 23.30 -10.32 -10.53
CA ARG A 31 23.05 -9.14 -11.38
C ARG A 31 22.98 -7.85 -10.58
N MET A 32 22.21 -7.82 -9.50
CA MET A 32 22.08 -6.63 -8.67
C MET A 32 23.42 -6.15 -8.08
N GLN A 33 24.31 -7.11 -7.76
CA GLN A 33 25.65 -6.79 -7.23
C GLN A 33 26.63 -6.33 -8.30
N THR A 34 26.44 -6.75 -9.56
CA THR A 34 27.38 -6.46 -10.67
C THR A 34 26.97 -5.25 -11.48
N ASP A 35 25.67 -4.97 -11.62
CA ASP A 35 25.19 -3.96 -12.58
C ASP A 35 25.34 -2.53 -12.04
N GLY A 36 25.52 -2.34 -10.70
CA GLY A 36 25.78 -1.03 -10.07
C GLY A 36 24.76 0.07 -10.44
N GLU A 37 23.56 -0.34 -10.87
CA GLU A 37 22.51 0.55 -11.33
C GLU A 37 21.98 1.39 -10.16
N ASP A 38 22.00 2.71 -10.31
CA ASP A 38 21.40 3.62 -9.35
C ASP A 38 19.87 3.51 -9.41
N ARG A 39 19.23 3.30 -8.26
CA ARG A 39 17.79 3.01 -8.17
C ARG A 39 17.11 3.84 -7.09
N THR A 40 15.96 4.38 -7.44
CA THR A 40 15.09 5.12 -6.52
C THR A 40 14.11 4.16 -5.88
N THR A 41 14.16 4.01 -4.56
CA THR A 41 13.17 3.25 -3.78
C THR A 41 11.95 4.11 -3.51
N VAL A 42 10.78 3.58 -3.84
CA VAL A 42 9.50 4.30 -3.67
C VAL A 42 8.41 3.36 -3.15
N SER A 43 7.54 3.91 -2.31
CA SER A 43 6.32 3.22 -1.88
C SER A 43 5.10 4.11 -2.05
N PHE A 44 3.97 3.49 -2.34
CA PHE A 44 2.67 4.14 -2.38
C PHE A 44 1.55 3.13 -2.14
N TYR A 45 0.39 3.64 -1.79
CA TYR A 45 -0.85 2.88 -1.76
C TYR A 45 -2.01 3.73 -2.30
N CYS A 46 -3.05 3.06 -2.76
CA CYS A 46 -4.29 3.72 -3.15
C CYS A 46 -5.47 2.78 -2.90
N TYR A 47 -6.42 3.22 -2.09
CA TYR A 47 -7.71 2.56 -1.96
C TYR A 47 -8.62 3.03 -3.08
N ALA A 48 -8.90 2.12 -4.02
CA ALA A 48 -9.76 2.38 -5.17
C ALA A 48 -10.39 1.07 -5.65
N ARG A 49 -11.61 1.11 -6.14
CA ARG A 49 -12.28 -0.08 -6.66
C ARG A 49 -11.62 -0.55 -7.96
N ILE A 50 -10.94 -1.68 -7.92
CA ILE A 50 -10.33 -2.34 -9.08
C ILE A 50 -11.26 -3.48 -9.54
N ALA A 51 -11.96 -3.30 -10.65
CA ALA A 51 -12.97 -4.24 -11.13
C ALA A 51 -12.37 -5.63 -11.49
N ASN A 52 -11.15 -5.68 -11.98
CA ASN A 52 -10.46 -6.92 -12.33
C ASN A 52 -8.98 -6.88 -11.91
N PRO A 53 -8.67 -7.20 -10.64
CA PRO A 53 -7.29 -7.17 -10.13
C PRO A 53 -6.32 -8.11 -10.87
N ARG A 54 -6.82 -9.22 -11.44
CA ARG A 54 -5.97 -10.16 -12.20
C ARG A 54 -5.53 -9.56 -13.54
N PHE A 55 -6.47 -8.95 -14.28
CA PHE A 55 -6.14 -8.26 -15.53
C PHE A 55 -5.21 -7.08 -15.27
N PHE A 56 -5.51 -6.29 -14.25
CA PHE A 56 -4.68 -5.13 -13.87
C PHE A 56 -3.29 -5.55 -13.40
N ARG A 57 -3.17 -6.66 -12.70
CA ARG A 57 -1.88 -7.28 -12.33
C ARG A 57 -1.02 -7.58 -13.56
N ASP A 58 -1.61 -8.19 -14.59
CA ASP A 58 -0.87 -8.55 -15.81
C ASP A 58 -0.48 -7.30 -16.62
N TYR A 59 -1.37 -6.30 -16.68
CA TYR A 59 -1.09 -4.99 -17.26
C TYR A 59 0.12 -4.34 -16.58
N LEU A 60 0.09 -4.22 -15.25
CA LEU A 60 1.20 -3.62 -14.49
C LEU A 60 2.50 -4.42 -14.65
N PHE A 61 2.43 -5.76 -14.64
CA PHE A 61 3.62 -6.58 -14.77
C PHE A 61 4.35 -6.31 -16.09
N ILE A 62 3.62 -6.30 -17.21
CA ILE A 62 4.21 -6.05 -18.54
C ILE A 62 4.87 -4.67 -18.60
N HIS A 63 4.17 -3.63 -18.16
CA HIS A 63 4.68 -2.26 -18.25
C HIS A 63 5.81 -2.02 -17.25
N TRP A 64 5.67 -2.48 -16.01
CA TRP A 64 6.67 -2.19 -14.98
C TRP A 64 7.94 -3.04 -15.12
N GLU A 65 7.83 -4.24 -15.65
CA GLU A 65 9.00 -5.03 -16.05
C GLU A 65 9.80 -4.29 -17.14
N SER A 66 9.14 -3.66 -18.12
CA SER A 66 9.82 -2.89 -19.17
C SER A 66 10.52 -1.62 -18.66
N PHE A 67 10.07 -1.06 -17.54
CA PHE A 67 10.77 0.04 -16.84
C PHE A 67 11.89 -0.44 -15.92
N GLY A 68 12.11 -1.74 -15.79
CA GLY A 68 13.08 -2.30 -14.85
C GLY A 68 12.66 -2.23 -13.39
N VAL A 69 11.36 -2.13 -13.10
CA VAL A 69 10.85 -2.08 -11.72
C VAL A 69 11.12 -3.38 -10.99
N LEU A 70 11.66 -3.27 -9.79
CA LEU A 70 11.80 -4.38 -8.84
C LEU A 70 10.96 -4.04 -7.60
N GLY A 71 10.30 -5.03 -7.01
CA GLY A 71 9.49 -4.72 -5.85
C GLY A 71 8.45 -5.77 -5.49
N ARG A 72 7.66 -5.42 -4.49
CA ARG A 72 6.54 -6.21 -4.00
C ARG A 72 5.27 -5.38 -4.04
N ILE A 73 4.33 -5.79 -4.87
CA ILE A 73 3.06 -5.11 -5.10
C ILE A 73 1.92 -6.07 -4.76
N TYR A 74 0.97 -5.58 -4.00
CA TYR A 74 -0.28 -6.27 -3.70
C TYR A 74 -1.45 -5.53 -4.33
N LEU A 75 -2.28 -6.28 -5.04
CA LEU A 75 -3.51 -5.81 -5.66
C LEU A 75 -4.69 -6.54 -5.05
N ALA A 76 -5.77 -5.82 -4.81
CA ALA A 76 -7.05 -6.37 -4.38
C ALA A 76 -8.20 -5.62 -5.08
N TYR A 77 -9.44 -6.06 -4.88
CA TYR A 77 -10.61 -5.30 -5.34
C TYR A 77 -10.69 -3.91 -4.68
N GLU A 78 -10.11 -3.75 -3.49
CA GLU A 78 -10.08 -2.51 -2.71
C GLU A 78 -8.95 -1.56 -3.05
N GLY A 79 -7.95 -1.97 -3.88
CA GLY A 79 -6.84 -1.09 -4.24
C GLY A 79 -5.50 -1.74 -4.53
N ILE A 80 -4.46 -0.94 -4.35
CA ILE A 80 -3.05 -1.28 -4.57
C ILE A 80 -2.19 -0.85 -3.39
N ASN A 81 -1.21 -1.69 -3.04
CA ASN A 81 -0.13 -1.39 -2.09
C ASN A 81 1.19 -1.81 -2.72
N ALA A 82 2.10 -0.87 -2.90
CA ALA A 82 3.32 -1.05 -3.65
C ALA A 82 4.56 -0.57 -2.88
N GLN A 83 5.59 -1.41 -2.85
CA GLN A 83 6.93 -1.09 -2.39
C GLN A 83 7.89 -1.57 -3.46
N MET A 84 8.69 -0.66 -4.03
CA MET A 84 9.49 -0.96 -5.20
C MET A 84 10.72 -0.08 -5.33
N SER A 85 11.64 -0.49 -6.19
CA SER A 85 12.70 0.37 -6.71
C SER A 85 12.64 0.43 -8.22
N VAL A 86 12.97 1.58 -8.77
CA VAL A 86 12.97 1.88 -10.20
C VAL A 86 14.35 2.42 -10.55
N PRO A 87 14.96 2.05 -11.70
CA PRO A 87 16.17 2.72 -12.17
C PRO A 87 16.00 4.24 -12.15
N THR A 88 16.95 4.95 -11.54
CA THR A 88 16.81 6.39 -11.29
C THR A 88 16.64 7.18 -12.57
N ASP A 89 17.34 6.79 -13.64
CA ASP A 89 17.25 7.39 -14.99
C ASP A 89 15.89 7.15 -15.67
N ARG A 90 15.12 6.17 -15.21
CA ARG A 90 13.79 5.84 -15.74
C ARG A 90 12.63 6.22 -14.82
N PHE A 91 12.93 6.85 -13.68
CA PHE A 91 11.94 7.17 -12.68
C PHE A 91 10.84 8.12 -13.19
N ASP A 92 11.21 9.11 -13.98
CA ASP A 92 10.24 10.07 -14.54
C ASP A 92 9.30 9.41 -15.57
N GLU A 93 9.80 8.50 -16.41
CA GLU A 93 8.97 7.70 -17.32
C GLU A 93 7.99 6.81 -16.54
N PHE A 94 8.49 6.12 -15.52
CA PHE A 94 7.67 5.30 -14.64
C PHE A 94 6.58 6.13 -13.97
N LYS A 95 6.92 7.29 -13.42
CA LYS A 95 5.98 8.22 -12.76
C LYS A 95 4.91 8.71 -13.74
N ALA A 96 5.29 9.08 -14.95
CA ALA A 96 4.35 9.49 -15.99
C ALA A 96 3.37 8.36 -16.35
N HIS A 97 3.88 7.12 -16.51
CA HIS A 97 3.02 5.95 -16.73
C HIS A 97 2.09 5.69 -15.54
N LEU A 98 2.61 5.75 -14.30
CA LEU A 98 1.82 5.56 -13.09
C LEU A 98 0.65 6.55 -13.03
N TYR A 99 0.91 7.83 -13.25
CA TYR A 99 -0.09 8.90 -13.20
C TYR A 99 -1.04 8.90 -14.42
N SER A 100 -0.70 8.20 -15.50
CA SER A 100 -1.63 7.96 -16.61
C SER A 100 -2.77 7.00 -16.26
N ILE A 101 -2.65 6.27 -15.16
CA ILE A 101 -3.69 5.37 -14.66
C ILE A 101 -4.65 6.20 -13.79
N LEU A 102 -5.88 6.42 -14.25
CA LEU A 102 -6.83 7.38 -13.71
C LEU A 102 -6.94 7.42 -12.19
N PHE A 103 -7.02 6.28 -11.51
CA PHE A 103 -7.17 6.24 -10.06
C PHE A 103 -5.83 6.35 -9.29
N LEU A 104 -4.70 6.37 -10.02
CA LEU A 104 -3.36 6.60 -9.49
C LEU A 104 -2.80 7.97 -9.87
N ASP A 105 -3.61 8.79 -10.59
CA ASP A 105 -3.20 10.15 -10.91
C ASP A 105 -2.91 10.93 -9.63
N ASN A 106 -1.71 11.54 -9.56
CA ASN A 106 -1.23 12.26 -8.39
C ASN A 106 -1.19 11.46 -7.06
N VAL A 107 -1.19 10.11 -7.14
CA VAL A 107 -0.97 9.30 -5.92
C VAL A 107 0.31 9.72 -5.23
N ARG A 108 0.26 9.87 -3.91
CA ARG A 108 1.44 10.23 -3.10
C ARG A 108 2.50 9.15 -3.21
N LEU A 109 3.71 9.55 -3.56
CA LEU A 109 4.90 8.70 -3.62
C LEU A 109 5.82 9.00 -2.44
N ASN A 110 6.05 8.03 -1.57
CA ASN A 110 7.04 8.13 -0.51
C ASN A 110 8.38 7.62 -1.05
N VAL A 111 9.30 8.53 -1.33
CA VAL A 111 10.64 8.22 -1.84
C VAL A 111 11.57 7.98 -0.65
N ALA A 112 12.18 6.81 -0.57
CA ALA A 112 13.14 6.49 0.48
C ALA A 112 14.52 7.12 0.19
N VAL A 113 15.28 7.32 1.26
CA VAL A 113 16.64 7.90 1.21
C VAL A 113 17.72 6.81 1.04
N ASP A 114 17.32 5.54 0.92
CA ASP A 114 18.25 4.41 0.78
C ASP A 114 18.80 4.26 -0.65
N ASP A 115 19.79 3.40 -0.79
CA ASP A 115 20.50 3.12 -2.05
C ASP A 115 19.70 2.30 -3.10
N GLY A 116 18.43 2.03 -2.86
CA GLY A 116 17.56 1.32 -3.80
C GLY A 116 17.78 -0.19 -3.92
N ASN A 117 18.66 -0.79 -3.12
CA ASN A 117 19.03 -2.20 -3.19
C ASN A 117 18.09 -3.16 -2.41
N SER A 118 16.91 -2.69 -2.04
CA SER A 118 15.95 -3.45 -1.21
C SER A 118 15.24 -4.58 -1.94
N PHE A 119 15.20 -4.58 -3.28
CA PHE A 119 14.46 -5.53 -4.09
C PHE A 119 15.32 -6.11 -5.21
N PHE A 120 15.16 -7.44 -5.48
CA PHE A 120 15.89 -8.15 -6.53
C PHE A 120 14.99 -8.70 -7.64
N ARG A 121 13.67 -8.57 -7.53
CA ARG A 121 12.69 -8.99 -8.55
C ARG A 121 11.39 -8.24 -8.47
N LEU A 122 10.68 -8.11 -9.58
CA LEU A 122 9.29 -7.68 -9.61
C LEU A 122 8.36 -8.82 -9.18
N THR A 123 7.53 -8.55 -8.19
CA THR A 123 6.51 -9.48 -7.69
C THR A 123 5.19 -8.77 -7.51
N ILE A 124 4.21 -9.07 -8.35
CA ILE A 124 2.85 -8.52 -8.24
C ILE A 124 1.89 -9.66 -7.90
N LYS A 125 1.20 -9.56 -6.76
CA LYS A 125 0.28 -10.59 -6.26
C LYS A 125 -1.12 -10.02 -6.09
N VAL A 126 -2.11 -10.76 -6.57
CA VAL A 126 -3.51 -10.50 -6.22
C VAL A 126 -3.79 -11.11 -4.86
N ARG A 127 -4.41 -10.35 -3.98
CA ARG A 127 -4.80 -10.70 -2.61
C ARG A 127 -6.28 -10.39 -2.42
N GLU A 128 -6.85 -10.84 -1.34
CA GLU A 128 -8.21 -10.46 -0.93
C GLU A 128 -8.24 -9.00 -0.51
N LYS A 129 -7.21 -8.57 0.24
CA LYS A 129 -7.04 -7.21 0.74
C LYS A 129 -5.61 -6.72 0.53
N ILE A 130 -5.43 -5.40 0.40
CA ILE A 130 -4.08 -4.81 0.26
C ILE A 130 -3.35 -4.66 1.60
N VAL A 131 -4.11 -4.71 2.71
CA VAL A 131 -3.61 -4.84 4.09
C VAL A 131 -4.44 -5.90 4.78
N ALA A 132 -3.80 -6.82 5.49
CA ALA A 132 -4.48 -7.90 6.22
C ALA A 132 -5.03 -7.36 7.54
N ASP A 133 -6.30 -6.96 7.55
CA ASP A 133 -7.01 -6.36 8.70
C ASP A 133 -7.83 -7.36 9.51
N GLY A 134 -8.12 -8.55 8.98
CA GLY A 134 -8.95 -9.55 9.64
C GLY A 134 -10.44 -9.22 9.74
N LEU A 135 -10.90 -8.09 9.19
CA LEU A 135 -12.29 -7.69 9.20
C LEU A 135 -13.09 -8.52 8.17
N GLU A 136 -14.18 -9.10 8.59
CA GLU A 136 -15.08 -9.88 7.72
C GLU A 136 -16.29 -9.06 7.24
N ASP A 137 -16.46 -7.84 7.75
CA ASP A 137 -17.54 -6.94 7.39
C ASP A 137 -17.16 -6.13 6.14
N ASP A 138 -17.83 -6.35 5.04
CA ASP A 138 -17.62 -5.65 3.76
C ASP A 138 -18.55 -4.45 3.60
N THR A 139 -19.34 -4.09 4.62
CA THR A 139 -20.31 -2.99 4.52
C THR A 139 -19.69 -1.62 4.77
N PHE A 140 -18.49 -1.52 5.35
CA PHE A 140 -17.80 -0.24 5.50
C PHE A 140 -17.00 0.13 4.25
N ASP A 141 -16.95 1.41 3.94
CA ASP A 141 -16.17 1.94 2.82
C ASP A 141 -14.85 2.52 3.33
N VAL A 142 -13.72 1.90 2.97
CA VAL A 142 -12.38 2.40 3.33
C VAL A 142 -12.13 3.84 2.89
N ARG A 143 -12.82 4.31 1.82
CA ARG A 143 -12.71 5.69 1.33
C ARG A 143 -13.36 6.71 2.27
N ASP A 144 -14.25 6.27 3.17
CA ASP A 144 -14.78 7.10 4.25
C ASP A 144 -13.85 7.07 5.47
N SER A 145 -12.56 7.31 5.25
CA SER A 145 -11.53 7.32 6.28
C SER A 145 -11.61 8.56 7.17
N GLY A 146 -10.81 8.58 8.24
CA GLY A 146 -10.67 9.71 9.14
C GLY A 146 -10.08 10.95 8.44
N VAL A 147 -10.28 12.12 9.06
CA VAL A 147 -9.76 13.37 8.55
C VAL A 147 -8.22 13.35 8.54
N HIS A 148 -7.60 13.64 7.40
CA HIS A 148 -6.16 13.75 7.28
C HIS A 148 -5.67 15.05 7.90
N LEU A 149 -4.66 14.95 8.76
CA LEU A 149 -4.00 16.06 9.42
C LEU A 149 -2.57 16.19 8.91
N ASP A 150 -2.17 17.39 8.51
CA ASP A 150 -0.76 17.70 8.35
C ASP A 150 -0.04 17.74 9.72
N ALA A 151 1.28 17.88 9.74
CA ALA A 151 2.07 17.90 10.97
C ALA A 151 1.61 18.99 11.96
N LYS A 152 1.17 20.16 11.46
CA LYS A 152 0.67 21.24 12.29
C LYS A 152 -0.67 20.89 12.94
N GLY A 153 -1.65 20.46 12.15
CA GLY A 153 -2.97 20.03 12.65
C GLY A 153 -2.87 18.85 13.61
N PHE A 154 -1.95 17.91 13.33
CA PHE A 154 -1.65 16.80 14.22
C PHE A 154 -1.16 17.28 15.58
N ASN A 155 -0.18 18.19 15.62
CA ASN A 155 0.35 18.74 16.87
C ASN A 155 -0.71 19.54 17.64
N GLU A 156 -1.51 20.35 16.94
CA GLU A 156 -2.58 21.13 17.54
C GLU A 156 -3.66 20.25 18.19
N LEU A 157 -4.05 19.16 17.51
CA LEU A 157 -5.10 18.28 18.01
C LEU A 157 -4.60 17.37 19.13
N THR A 158 -3.39 16.81 19.01
CA THR A 158 -2.80 15.92 20.03
C THR A 158 -2.38 16.64 21.31
N SER A 159 -2.32 17.98 21.30
CA SER A 159 -2.08 18.78 22.51
C SER A 159 -3.32 18.97 23.39
N LYS A 160 -4.51 18.61 22.92
CA LYS A 160 -5.76 18.74 23.65
C LYS A 160 -5.97 17.56 24.61
N GLU A 161 -6.49 17.85 25.80
CA GLU A 161 -6.71 16.83 26.85
C GLU A 161 -7.77 15.76 26.48
N ASP A 162 -8.73 16.11 25.60
CA ASP A 162 -9.79 15.22 25.12
C ASP A 162 -9.39 14.41 23.87
N THR A 163 -8.09 14.34 23.56
CA THR A 163 -7.57 13.63 22.39
C THR A 163 -6.86 12.34 22.81
N ILE A 164 -7.26 11.24 22.18
CA ILE A 164 -6.59 9.96 22.27
C ILE A 164 -5.68 9.80 21.05
N LEU A 165 -4.38 9.63 21.27
CA LEU A 165 -3.39 9.38 20.22
C LEU A 165 -3.04 7.89 20.22
N ILE A 166 -3.17 7.24 19.04
CA ILE A 166 -2.95 5.80 18.87
C ILE A 166 -1.88 5.56 17.79
N ASP A 167 -0.88 4.77 18.13
CA ASP A 167 0.11 4.24 17.19
C ASP A 167 -0.42 2.93 16.58
N MET A 168 -0.75 2.95 15.30
CA MET A 168 -1.26 1.80 14.56
C MET A 168 -0.12 1.01 13.88
N ARG A 169 1.04 0.95 14.51
CA ARG A 169 2.18 0.18 14.06
C ARG A 169 2.36 -1.05 14.93
N ASN A 170 2.89 -2.11 14.34
CA ASN A 170 3.28 -3.28 15.12
C ASN A 170 4.20 -2.86 16.28
N HIS A 171 4.12 -3.54 17.38
CA HIS A 171 4.82 -3.21 18.63
C HIS A 171 6.33 -3.00 18.42
N TYR A 172 7.00 -3.83 17.60
CA TYR A 172 8.43 -3.69 17.32
C TYR A 172 8.79 -2.40 16.55
N GLU A 173 7.85 -1.81 15.79
CA GLU A 173 8.07 -0.52 15.13
C GLU A 173 8.01 0.62 16.14
N SER A 174 7.14 0.54 17.15
CA SER A 174 7.00 1.55 18.21
C SER A 174 8.16 1.57 19.21
N GLU A 175 8.90 0.45 19.34
CA GLU A 175 10.12 0.37 20.15
C GLU A 175 11.25 1.26 19.61
N VAL A 176 11.34 1.44 18.29
CA VAL A 176 12.33 2.31 17.65
C VAL A 176 12.09 3.78 17.98
N GLY A 177 10.82 4.16 18.14
CA GLY A 177 10.40 5.51 18.50
C GLY A 177 8.91 5.72 18.27
N LYS A 178 8.29 6.60 19.05
CA LYS A 178 6.87 6.92 18.99
C LYS A 178 6.59 8.34 19.40
N PHE A 179 5.44 8.89 19.05
CA PHE A 179 5.02 10.18 19.56
C PHE A 179 4.75 10.11 21.06
N LYS A 180 5.11 11.18 21.77
CA LYS A 180 4.89 11.30 23.20
C LYS A 180 3.39 11.20 23.51
N GLY A 181 3.03 10.35 24.47
CA GLY A 181 1.65 10.13 24.89
C GLY A 181 0.84 9.18 23.98
N ALA A 182 1.45 8.65 22.90
CA ALA A 182 0.76 7.67 22.07
C ALA A 182 0.53 6.36 22.81
N ILE A 183 -0.71 5.87 22.74
CA ILE A 183 -1.05 4.51 23.12
C ILE A 183 -0.53 3.58 22.04
N THR A 184 0.27 2.59 22.46
CA THR A 184 0.81 1.55 21.58
C THR A 184 0.14 0.23 21.93
N PRO A 185 -0.82 -0.26 21.15
CA PRO A 185 -1.39 -1.58 21.34
C PRO A 185 -0.29 -2.65 21.29
N ASP A 186 -0.31 -3.60 22.22
CA ASP A 186 0.65 -4.71 22.23
C ASP A 186 0.21 -5.77 21.23
N SER A 187 0.61 -5.59 19.99
CA SER A 187 0.23 -6.46 18.89
C SER A 187 1.34 -6.58 17.84
N ASP A 188 1.54 -7.80 17.33
CA ASP A 188 2.46 -8.12 16.25
C ASP A 188 1.79 -8.02 14.86
N THR A 189 0.46 -7.88 14.81
CA THR A 189 -0.29 -7.84 13.55
C THR A 189 -1.35 -6.75 13.56
N PHE A 190 -1.53 -6.09 12.43
CA PHE A 190 -2.59 -5.09 12.25
C PHE A 190 -4.00 -5.65 12.49
N ARG A 191 -4.21 -6.95 12.23
CA ARG A 191 -5.47 -7.65 12.50
C ARG A 191 -5.81 -7.62 13.98
N ASP A 192 -4.87 -8.01 14.83
CA ASP A 192 -5.08 -8.07 16.27
C ASP A 192 -5.14 -6.67 16.85
N GLU A 193 -4.36 -5.74 16.30
CA GLU A 193 -4.33 -4.34 16.71
C GLU A 193 -5.68 -3.64 16.56
N ILE A 194 -6.40 -3.85 15.44
CA ILE A 194 -7.75 -3.27 15.24
C ILE A 194 -8.69 -3.70 16.36
N VAL A 195 -8.67 -4.98 16.75
CA VAL A 195 -9.53 -5.52 17.82
C VAL A 195 -9.19 -4.89 19.17
N ILE A 196 -7.90 -4.77 19.49
CA ILE A 196 -7.44 -4.14 20.73
C ILE A 196 -7.86 -2.67 20.78
N VAL A 197 -7.71 -1.95 19.68
CA VAL A 197 -8.05 -0.52 19.59
C VAL A 197 -9.56 -0.33 19.72
N GLU A 198 -10.39 -1.16 19.09
CA GLU A 198 -11.84 -1.10 19.23
C GLU A 198 -12.28 -1.29 20.69
N GLU A 199 -11.68 -2.26 21.41
CA GLU A 199 -11.97 -2.50 22.81
C GLU A 199 -11.52 -1.33 23.72
N LEU A 200 -10.34 -0.78 23.46
CA LEU A 200 -9.76 0.33 24.21
C LEU A 200 -10.58 1.63 24.10
N LEU A 201 -11.27 1.79 22.96
CA LEU A 201 -12.05 2.99 22.64
C LEU A 201 -13.52 2.90 23.09
N LYS A 202 -14.01 1.77 23.58
CA LYS A 202 -15.39 1.64 24.06
C LYS A 202 -15.73 2.70 25.11
N GLY A 203 -16.87 3.38 24.90
CA GLY A 203 -17.33 4.46 25.77
C GLY A 203 -16.56 5.79 25.62
N LYS A 204 -15.79 5.94 24.54
CA LYS A 204 -15.01 7.14 24.24
C LYS A 204 -15.38 7.74 22.87
N GLU A 205 -16.61 7.46 22.42
CA GLU A 205 -17.09 7.87 21.09
C GLU A 205 -17.12 9.38 20.88
N ASP A 206 -17.20 10.15 21.96
CA ASP A 206 -17.21 11.62 21.94
C ASP A 206 -15.82 12.25 21.97
N GLN A 207 -14.74 11.46 22.12
CA GLN A 207 -13.38 11.99 22.17
C GLN A 207 -12.79 12.13 20.75
N ASN A 208 -11.77 12.99 20.62
CA ASN A 208 -10.99 13.05 19.40
C ASN A 208 -10.04 11.85 19.35
N ILE A 209 -10.13 11.07 18.30
CA ILE A 209 -9.23 9.94 18.04
C ILE A 209 -8.25 10.38 16.96
N VAL A 210 -6.95 10.35 17.25
CA VAL A 210 -5.89 10.61 16.27
C VAL A 210 -5.04 9.36 16.12
N MET A 211 -4.85 8.93 14.88
CA MET A 211 -4.11 7.73 14.56
C MET A 211 -2.91 8.04 13.68
N TYR A 212 -1.85 7.28 13.82
CA TYR A 212 -0.75 7.27 12.88
C TYR A 212 -0.18 5.87 12.70
N CYS A 213 0.40 5.61 11.53
CA CYS A 213 1.23 4.44 11.32
C CYS A 213 2.50 4.83 10.56
N THR A 214 3.20 3.92 9.92
CA THR A 214 4.45 4.23 9.22
C THR A 214 4.21 5.14 8.02
N GLY A 215 3.33 4.77 7.08
CA GLY A 215 3.08 5.50 5.84
C GLY A 215 1.60 5.79 5.54
N GLY A 216 0.68 5.64 6.52
CA GLY A 216 -0.74 5.99 6.38
C GLY A 216 -1.68 4.82 6.06
N ILE A 217 -1.28 3.78 5.34
CA ILE A 217 -2.14 2.73 4.79
C ILE A 217 -3.01 1.99 5.84
N ARG A 218 -2.45 1.70 7.03
CA ARG A 218 -3.19 1.06 8.12
C ARG A 218 -4.23 2.00 8.71
N CYS A 219 -3.88 3.29 8.83
CA CYS A 219 -4.76 4.30 9.38
C CYS A 219 -5.97 4.58 8.48
N GLU A 220 -5.81 4.57 7.14
CA GLU A 220 -6.96 4.67 6.24
C GLU A 220 -8.04 3.65 6.61
N LYS A 221 -7.64 2.40 6.76
CA LYS A 221 -8.56 1.31 7.05
C LYS A 221 -9.10 1.34 8.47
N ALA A 222 -8.23 1.56 9.46
CA ALA A 222 -8.63 1.62 10.86
C ALA A 222 -9.56 2.78 11.15
N SER A 223 -9.30 3.96 10.58
CA SER A 223 -10.14 5.14 10.78
C SER A 223 -11.50 4.99 10.11
N ALA A 224 -11.57 4.43 8.91
CA ALA A 224 -12.83 4.10 8.24
C ALA A 224 -13.65 3.08 9.06
N TRP A 225 -12.98 2.05 9.61
CA TRP A 225 -13.61 1.09 10.49
C TRP A 225 -14.17 1.72 11.76
N LEU A 226 -13.41 2.57 12.45
CA LEU A 226 -13.90 3.27 13.63
C LEU A 226 -15.07 4.19 13.33
N LYS A 227 -15.05 4.91 12.19
CA LYS A 227 -16.20 5.70 11.75
C LYS A 227 -17.44 4.82 11.54
N HIS A 228 -17.28 3.67 10.88
CA HIS A 228 -18.35 2.69 10.73
C HIS A 228 -18.88 2.18 12.07
N LYS A 229 -18.03 2.07 13.08
CA LYS A 229 -18.40 1.71 14.48
C LYS A 229 -19.01 2.85 15.29
N GLY A 230 -19.19 4.03 14.70
CA GLY A 230 -19.88 5.14 15.33
C GLY A 230 -18.96 6.18 16.01
N PHE A 231 -17.67 6.19 15.70
CA PHE A 231 -16.75 7.23 16.17
C PHE A 231 -16.72 8.40 15.17
N PRO A 232 -17.33 9.55 15.46
CA PRO A 232 -17.47 10.65 14.50
C PRO A 232 -16.21 11.49 14.37
N ARG A 233 -15.29 11.47 15.34
CA ARG A 233 -14.13 12.35 15.45
C ARG A 233 -12.82 11.59 15.27
N VAL A 234 -12.69 10.90 14.14
CA VAL A 234 -11.47 10.13 13.81
C VAL A 234 -10.61 10.89 12.84
N HIS A 235 -9.33 10.99 13.16
CA HIS A 235 -8.32 11.73 12.40
C HIS A 235 -7.09 10.83 12.21
N GLN A 236 -6.29 11.13 11.20
CA GLN A 236 -5.05 10.43 10.93
C GLN A 236 -3.95 11.35 10.46
N LEU A 237 -2.71 11.03 10.80
CA LEU A 237 -1.53 11.76 10.32
C LEU A 237 -1.31 11.45 8.85
N GLU A 238 -1.37 12.48 8.02
CA GLU A 238 -1.14 12.36 6.59
C GLU A 238 0.28 11.86 6.29
N GLY A 239 0.40 10.80 5.48
CA GLY A 239 1.69 10.19 5.14
C GLY A 239 2.36 9.40 6.27
N GLY A 240 1.74 9.34 7.46
CA GLY A 240 2.27 8.62 8.61
C GLY A 240 3.51 9.27 9.25
N ILE A 241 4.15 8.54 10.18
CA ILE A 241 5.30 9.09 10.93
C ILE A 241 6.53 9.38 10.06
N ILE A 242 6.67 8.72 8.91
CA ILE A 242 7.81 8.95 8.01
C ILE A 242 7.75 10.29 7.28
N GLU A 243 6.58 10.92 7.22
CA GLU A 243 6.40 12.22 6.58
C GLU A 243 6.43 13.38 7.59
N TYR A 244 6.16 13.09 8.87
CA TYR A 244 6.20 14.08 9.94
C TYR A 244 7.60 14.62 10.16
#